data_af17b74bbe7df06831aab8a4daae0235
#
_entry.id   af17b74bbe7df06831aab8a4daae0235
#
_cell.length_a   1.000
_cell.length_b   1.000
_cell.length_c   1.000
_cell.angle_alpha   90.00
_cell.angle_beta   90.00
_cell.angle_gamma   90.00
#
_symmetry.space_group_name_H-M   'P 1'
#
loop_
_entity.id
_entity.type
_entity.pdbx_description
1 polymer ?
#
loop_
_entity_poly.entity_id
_entity_poly.type
_entity_poly.pdbx_seq_one_letter_code
_entity_poly.pdbx_strand_id
1 'polypeptide(L)'
;MNQTQRVEQGLALTPQLKKSLEILQASSLELSETVARELRTNPLLEDAAAEPQPERPQSVGEPLSDGFDSDDYSDAPENSDAQDSENRKHDFVLNSIPDKISLGEYLLNEAKLDAPDAETAEAFAFYVGELDSRGFLPREAPEKARERGFSEKASAAALGLLRNGEPSGIGAFDMRDCLMLQLEHKGMRDTPAYRILDRYFDLLLRRRVSEIAKACGKTEAQIEDAIGEIAKLNTSPAHEFAAEEENFITPDIVYKKNADGEWTAELTNEYIPKLRINQQYRKMAAESNLRGDEAAYISSKIREGKFIIDAIAHRQQTLLKIAFAILELQPEFFEKGVPALKPMTMQAVADIVGVHPTTVGRAVNEKYADTPFGLFALKTFFSTGYDSGDAGGGVASSSVKERIRTIIEDESSKSPLSDSKIAEILSSEGVEIARRTVAKYREELGIAPKNLRKRF
;
A
#
# COMPACT_ATOMS: atom_id res chain seq x y z
N MET A 1 -32.81 16.46 53.82
CA MET A 1 -32.79 16.36 52.33
C MET A 1 -31.61 17.19 51.82
N ASN A 2 -30.44 16.59 51.64
CA ASN A 2 -29.27 17.25 51.08
C ASN A 2 -29.15 16.82 49.61
N GLN A 3 -29.47 17.74 48.70
CA GLN A 3 -29.20 17.58 47.26
C GLN A 3 -27.72 17.91 47.04
N THR A 4 -26.90 16.87 46.81
CA THR A 4 -25.58 17.01 46.26
C THR A 4 -25.68 17.20 44.74
N GLN A 5 -25.56 18.45 44.28
CA GLN A 5 -25.33 18.73 42.86
C GLN A 5 -23.98 18.21 42.46
N ARG A 6 -23.96 17.09 41.71
CA ARG A 6 -22.80 16.69 40.92
C ARG A 6 -22.65 17.66 39.76
N VAL A 7 -21.70 18.55 39.87
CA VAL A 7 -21.22 19.36 38.74
C VAL A 7 -20.41 18.43 37.88
N GLU A 8 -20.98 17.90 36.80
CA GLU A 8 -20.22 17.29 35.69
C GLU A 8 -19.51 18.44 34.97
N GLN A 9 -18.24 18.65 35.34
CA GLN A 9 -17.32 19.45 34.53
C GLN A 9 -17.00 18.66 33.27
N GLY A 10 -17.85 18.80 32.25
CA GLY A 10 -17.47 18.41 30.88
C GLY A 10 -16.31 19.28 30.47
N LEU A 11 -15.11 18.66 30.36
CA LEU A 11 -13.92 19.28 29.77
C LEU A 11 -14.25 19.63 28.30
N ALA A 12 -14.76 20.86 28.07
CA ALA A 12 -14.89 21.39 26.73
C ALA A 12 -13.47 21.53 26.15
N LEU A 13 -13.08 20.60 25.28
CA LEU A 13 -11.82 20.68 24.54
C LEU A 13 -11.77 22.02 23.80
N THR A 14 -10.78 22.82 24.12
CA THR A 14 -10.57 24.09 23.41
C THR A 14 -10.31 23.80 21.92
N PRO A 15 -10.74 24.66 20.98
CA PRO A 15 -10.52 24.45 19.55
C PRO A 15 -9.05 24.19 19.18
N GLN A 16 -8.13 24.81 19.92
CA GLN A 16 -6.69 24.60 19.75
C GLN A 16 -6.25 23.18 20.14
N LEU A 17 -6.78 22.65 21.25
CA LEU A 17 -6.48 21.28 21.68
C LEU A 17 -7.01 20.26 20.70
N LYS A 18 -8.19 20.48 20.12
CA LYS A 18 -8.76 19.63 19.06
C LYS A 18 -7.85 19.63 17.83
N LYS A 19 -7.45 20.82 17.37
CA LYS A 19 -6.55 20.97 16.20
C LYS A 19 -5.18 20.34 16.42
N SER A 20 -4.62 20.44 17.62
CA SER A 20 -3.37 19.77 17.97
C SER A 20 -3.48 18.24 17.95
N LEU A 21 -4.61 17.69 18.41
CA LEU A 21 -4.87 16.24 18.34
C LEU A 21 -5.08 15.76 16.90
N GLU A 22 -5.76 16.54 16.08
CA GLU A 22 -5.93 16.26 14.64
C GLU A 22 -4.58 16.21 13.93
N ILE A 23 -3.70 17.20 14.17
CA ILE A 23 -2.35 17.24 13.61
C ILE A 23 -1.52 16.03 14.08
N LEU A 24 -1.68 15.59 15.33
CA LEU A 24 -0.93 14.45 15.86
C LEU A 24 -1.37 13.12 15.22
N GLN A 25 -2.64 12.97 14.89
CA GLN A 25 -3.22 11.76 14.31
C GLN A 25 -3.11 11.69 12.78
N ALA A 26 -3.10 12.84 12.11
CA ALA A 26 -3.13 12.94 10.65
C ALA A 26 -2.04 12.06 10.00
N SER A 27 -2.31 11.48 8.83
CA SER A 27 -1.29 10.86 7.98
C SER A 27 -0.30 11.91 7.46
N SER A 28 0.80 11.51 6.82
CA SER A 28 1.74 12.47 6.20
C SER A 28 1.06 13.27 5.08
N LEU A 29 0.18 12.63 4.31
CA LEU A 29 -0.60 13.26 3.24
C LEU A 29 -1.61 14.27 3.78
N GLU A 30 -2.45 13.87 4.75
CA GLU A 30 -3.42 14.78 5.39
C GLU A 30 -2.76 15.98 6.07
N LEU A 31 -1.56 15.77 6.63
CA LEU A 31 -0.78 16.87 7.21
C LEU A 31 -0.32 17.84 6.14
N SER A 32 0.18 17.35 4.99
CA SER A 32 0.60 18.20 3.88
C SER A 32 -0.57 19.03 3.32
N GLU A 33 -1.75 18.43 3.18
CA GLU A 33 -2.97 19.14 2.78
C GLU A 33 -3.40 20.18 3.80
N THR A 34 -3.31 19.86 5.10
CA THR A 34 -3.65 20.80 6.17
C THR A 34 -2.69 21.97 6.17
N VAL A 35 -1.38 21.73 6.01
CA VAL A 35 -0.36 22.76 5.89
C VAL A 35 -0.59 23.62 4.65
N ALA A 36 -0.88 23.03 3.49
CA ALA A 36 -1.18 23.75 2.26
C ALA A 36 -2.42 24.65 2.41
N ARG A 37 -3.46 24.18 3.14
CA ARG A 37 -4.65 24.97 3.46
C ARG A 37 -4.31 26.16 4.36
N GLU A 38 -3.49 25.95 5.38
CA GLU A 38 -3.07 27.02 6.29
C GLU A 38 -2.17 28.04 5.61
N LEU A 39 -1.29 27.65 4.72
CA LEU A 39 -0.49 28.54 3.88
C LEU A 39 -1.37 29.47 3.01
N ARG A 40 -2.51 28.95 2.51
CA ARG A 40 -3.46 29.76 1.72
C ARG A 40 -4.29 30.73 2.60
N THR A 41 -4.59 30.34 3.84
CA THR A 41 -5.46 31.12 4.75
C THR A 41 -4.71 32.07 5.65
N ASN A 42 -3.44 31.84 5.92
CA ASN A 42 -2.61 32.68 6.76
C ASN A 42 -1.47 33.32 5.93
N PRO A 43 -1.61 34.60 5.52
CA PRO A 43 -0.62 35.26 4.69
C PRO A 43 0.72 35.50 5.38
N LEU A 44 0.84 35.23 6.68
CA LEU A 44 2.06 35.40 7.46
C LEU A 44 2.92 34.14 7.52
N LEU A 45 2.39 33.01 7.04
CA LEU A 45 3.12 31.74 6.94
C LEU A 45 3.80 31.64 5.58
N GLU A 46 5.04 31.24 5.59
CA GLU A 46 5.85 30.98 4.39
C GLU A 46 6.46 29.59 4.46
N ASP A 47 6.67 28.99 3.29
CA ASP A 47 7.52 27.81 3.16
C ASP A 47 8.98 28.25 3.19
N ALA A 48 9.75 27.72 4.15
CA ALA A 48 11.17 28.04 4.30
C ALA A 48 12.04 27.47 3.15
N ALA A 49 11.52 26.50 2.37
CA ALA A 49 12.22 25.94 1.23
C ALA A 49 12.07 26.85 -0.03
N ALA A 50 11.03 27.66 -0.10
CA ALA A 50 10.90 28.71 -1.12
C ALA A 50 11.74 29.92 -0.71
N GLU A 51 13.04 29.90 -0.96
CA GLU A 51 13.83 31.11 -0.84
C GLU A 51 13.27 32.15 -1.81
N PRO A 52 12.94 33.39 -1.36
CA PRO A 52 12.64 34.45 -2.27
C PRO A 52 13.92 34.73 -3.06
N GLN A 53 13.90 34.48 -4.35
CA GLN A 53 14.93 35.03 -5.23
C GLN A 53 14.99 36.55 -4.94
N PRO A 54 16.16 37.12 -4.67
CA PRO A 54 16.26 38.55 -4.46
C PRO A 54 15.67 39.23 -5.70
N GLU A 55 14.60 40.00 -5.48
CA GLU A 55 14.04 40.86 -6.52
C GLU A 55 15.19 41.71 -7.07
N ARG A 56 15.60 41.43 -8.31
CA ARG A 56 16.51 42.34 -9.05
C ARG A 56 15.79 43.67 -9.11
N PRO A 57 16.39 44.77 -8.64
CA PRO A 57 15.80 46.09 -8.81
C PRO A 57 15.54 46.33 -10.31
N GLN A 58 14.29 46.52 -10.65
CA GLN A 58 13.91 46.96 -11.98
C GLN A 58 14.59 48.32 -12.22
N SER A 59 15.70 48.34 -12.93
CA SER A 59 16.27 49.56 -13.45
C SER A 59 15.32 50.07 -14.53
N VAL A 60 14.62 51.14 -14.19
CA VAL A 60 13.88 51.99 -15.09
C VAL A 60 14.84 52.41 -16.20
N GLY A 61 14.38 52.30 -17.44
CA GLY A 61 15.14 52.41 -18.62
C GLY A 61 15.80 53.78 -18.87
N GLU A 62 16.77 53.76 -19.73
CA GLU A 62 17.03 54.78 -20.77
C GLU A 62 17.80 54.15 -21.95
N PRO A 63 17.84 54.86 -23.14
CA PRO A 63 17.71 54.15 -24.42
C PRO A 63 19.02 54.01 -25.19
N LEU A 64 18.96 53.04 -26.12
CA LEU A 64 19.70 52.93 -27.41
C LEU A 64 20.87 53.85 -27.67
N SER A 65 22.06 53.29 -27.81
CA SER A 65 23.00 53.73 -28.85
C SER A 65 23.86 52.56 -29.32
N ASP A 66 23.96 52.48 -30.64
CA ASP A 66 24.77 51.59 -31.46
C ASP A 66 26.26 51.53 -31.07
N GLY A 67 26.86 50.34 -31.19
CA GLY A 67 28.32 50.21 -31.12
C GLY A 67 28.78 48.76 -31.13
N PHE A 68 29.07 48.27 -32.31
CA PHE A 68 29.85 47.08 -32.64
C PHE A 68 31.22 47.10 -31.92
N ASP A 69 31.61 46.00 -31.25
CA ASP A 69 32.85 45.26 -31.53
C ASP A 69 33.14 44.16 -30.48
N SER A 70 33.41 43.00 -31.01
CA SER A 70 34.29 41.87 -30.71
C SER A 70 34.95 41.69 -29.35
N ASP A 71 34.91 40.38 -28.97
CA ASP A 71 35.92 39.63 -28.19
C ASP A 71 36.18 40.04 -26.75
N ASP A 72 35.59 39.30 -25.83
CA ASP A 72 36.38 38.68 -24.75
C ASP A 72 35.67 37.47 -24.12
N TYR A 73 36.40 36.38 -24.09
CA TYR A 73 36.11 35.17 -23.36
C TYR A 73 36.37 35.40 -21.89
N SER A 74 35.37 35.28 -20.99
CA SER A 74 35.61 34.68 -19.66
C SER A 74 34.38 34.66 -18.77
N ASP A 75 34.18 33.52 -18.12
CA ASP A 75 33.47 33.27 -16.87
C ASP A 75 31.96 33.53 -16.81
N ALA A 76 31.20 32.51 -17.26
CA ALA A 76 29.84 32.25 -16.78
C ALA A 76 29.88 31.51 -15.43
N PRO A 77 29.08 31.90 -14.44
CA PRO A 77 28.99 31.15 -13.18
C PRO A 77 28.25 29.85 -13.39
N GLU A 78 28.97 28.75 -13.21
CA GLU A 78 28.47 27.38 -13.10
C GLU A 78 27.56 27.29 -11.86
N ASN A 79 26.24 27.36 -11.98
CA ASN A 79 25.32 26.83 -10.97
C ASN A 79 23.85 26.78 -11.40
N SER A 80 23.46 27.20 -12.61
CA SER A 80 22.08 27.04 -13.09
C SER A 80 21.86 25.73 -13.87
N ASP A 81 22.93 25.13 -14.40
CA ASP A 81 22.82 23.94 -15.26
C ASP A 81 22.66 22.61 -14.47
N ALA A 82 23.03 22.58 -13.20
CA ALA A 82 22.91 21.35 -12.41
C ALA A 82 21.45 21.05 -12.05
N GLN A 83 20.71 22.06 -11.63
CA GLN A 83 19.30 21.91 -11.23
C GLN A 83 18.39 21.68 -12.44
N ASP A 84 18.66 22.35 -13.57
CA ASP A 84 17.97 22.10 -14.84
C ASP A 84 18.31 20.73 -15.43
N SER A 85 19.52 20.23 -15.22
CA SER A 85 19.91 18.88 -15.66
C SER A 85 19.30 17.78 -14.80
N GLU A 86 19.09 18.00 -13.50
CA GLU A 86 18.37 17.07 -12.61
C GLU A 86 16.88 17.06 -12.91
N ASN A 87 16.26 18.22 -13.13
CA ASN A 87 14.86 18.29 -13.54
C ASN A 87 14.64 17.64 -14.91
N ARG A 88 15.52 17.88 -15.89
CA ARG A 88 15.46 17.21 -17.22
C ARG A 88 15.70 15.71 -17.12
N LYS A 89 16.58 15.24 -16.23
CA LYS A 89 16.75 13.81 -15.96
C LYS A 89 15.53 13.21 -15.30
N HIS A 90 14.91 13.93 -14.36
CA HIS A 90 13.68 13.51 -13.69
C HIS A 90 12.50 13.44 -14.67
N ASP A 91 12.32 14.46 -15.51
CA ASP A 91 11.32 14.48 -16.58
C ASP A 91 11.59 13.41 -17.65
N PHE A 92 12.86 13.15 -17.97
CA PHE A 92 13.24 12.08 -18.90
C PHE A 92 12.95 10.69 -18.29
N VAL A 93 13.21 10.49 -17.00
CA VAL A 93 12.89 9.22 -16.31
C VAL A 93 11.37 9.04 -16.21
N LEU A 94 10.61 10.08 -15.88
CA LEU A 94 9.14 10.03 -15.85
C LEU A 94 8.54 9.73 -17.24
N ASN A 95 9.09 10.34 -18.30
CA ASN A 95 8.66 10.09 -19.68
C ASN A 95 9.21 8.79 -20.27
N SER A 96 10.19 8.15 -19.63
CA SER A 96 10.78 6.89 -20.06
C SER A 96 10.11 5.66 -19.40
N ILE A 97 9.20 5.87 -18.45
CA ILE A 97 8.38 4.78 -17.90
C ILE A 97 7.37 4.45 -19.01
N PRO A 98 7.47 3.27 -19.66
CA PRO A 98 6.46 2.90 -20.65
C PRO A 98 5.12 2.81 -19.91
N ASP A 99 4.14 3.60 -20.33
CA ASP A 99 2.76 3.44 -19.88
C ASP A 99 2.38 1.98 -20.13
N LYS A 100 2.12 1.25 -19.07
CA LYS A 100 1.63 -0.13 -19.20
C LYS A 100 0.29 -0.05 -19.93
N ILE A 101 0.26 -0.57 -21.15
CA ILE A 101 -0.96 -0.62 -21.98
C ILE A 101 -2.02 -1.35 -21.17
N SER A 102 -3.17 -0.73 -20.96
CA SER A 102 -4.27 -1.37 -20.25
C SER A 102 -4.79 -2.57 -21.08
N LEU A 103 -5.33 -3.60 -20.40
CA LEU A 103 -5.93 -4.74 -21.07
C LEU A 103 -6.94 -4.31 -22.14
N GLY A 104 -7.77 -3.29 -21.81
CA GLY A 104 -8.77 -2.76 -22.74
C GLY A 104 -8.13 -2.17 -24.01
N GLU A 105 -7.07 -1.38 -23.87
CA GLU A 105 -6.36 -0.80 -25.02
C GLU A 105 -5.66 -1.88 -25.86
N TYR A 106 -5.05 -2.88 -25.22
CA TYR A 106 -4.43 -4.00 -25.90
C TYR A 106 -5.46 -4.74 -26.77
N LEU A 107 -6.58 -5.17 -26.19
CA LEU A 107 -7.64 -5.90 -26.89
C LEU A 107 -8.29 -5.05 -27.98
N LEU A 108 -8.53 -3.77 -27.77
CA LEU A 108 -9.08 -2.87 -28.78
C LEU A 108 -8.13 -2.66 -29.97
N ASN A 109 -6.83 -2.65 -29.73
CA ASN A 109 -5.86 -2.57 -30.81
C ASN A 109 -5.78 -3.84 -31.64
N GLU A 110 -5.90 -5.01 -30.99
CA GLU A 110 -5.97 -6.31 -31.67
C GLU A 110 -7.26 -6.43 -32.51
N ALA A 111 -8.41 -6.02 -31.95
CA ALA A 111 -9.67 -6.04 -32.66
C ALA A 111 -9.71 -5.18 -33.93
N LYS A 112 -8.95 -4.06 -33.98
CA LYS A 112 -8.86 -3.23 -35.19
C LYS A 112 -8.22 -3.96 -36.37
N LEU A 113 -7.43 -4.99 -36.11
CA LEU A 113 -6.76 -5.80 -37.12
C LEU A 113 -7.66 -6.98 -37.60
N ASP A 114 -8.44 -7.55 -36.68
CA ASP A 114 -9.12 -8.83 -36.91
C ASP A 114 -10.64 -8.71 -37.09
N ALA A 115 -11.25 -7.56 -36.79
CA ALA A 115 -12.70 -7.38 -36.92
C ALA A 115 -13.11 -7.29 -38.40
N PRO A 116 -14.05 -8.15 -38.88
CA PRO A 116 -14.48 -8.17 -40.27
C PRO A 116 -15.33 -6.96 -40.66
N ASP A 117 -16.13 -6.41 -39.73
CA ASP A 117 -17.09 -5.33 -39.95
C ASP A 117 -17.06 -4.30 -38.83
N ALA A 118 -17.46 -3.05 -39.10
CA ALA A 118 -17.51 -1.97 -38.13
C ALA A 118 -18.45 -2.30 -36.94
N GLU A 119 -19.61 -2.94 -37.21
CA GLU A 119 -20.55 -3.36 -36.18
C GLU A 119 -19.95 -4.41 -35.24
N THR A 120 -19.17 -5.36 -35.79
CA THR A 120 -18.43 -6.35 -34.99
C THR A 120 -17.36 -5.68 -34.11
N ALA A 121 -16.67 -4.66 -34.63
CA ALA A 121 -15.67 -3.90 -33.83
C ALA A 121 -16.33 -3.12 -32.68
N GLU A 122 -17.51 -2.52 -32.92
CA GLU A 122 -18.28 -1.83 -31.87
C GLU A 122 -18.80 -2.81 -30.81
N ALA A 123 -19.30 -3.98 -31.24
CA ALA A 123 -19.74 -5.03 -30.32
C ALA A 123 -18.56 -5.61 -29.53
N PHE A 124 -17.36 -5.71 -30.11
CA PHE A 124 -16.15 -6.12 -29.41
C PHE A 124 -15.75 -5.09 -28.36
N ALA A 125 -15.75 -3.80 -28.69
CA ALA A 125 -15.45 -2.72 -27.76
C ALA A 125 -16.45 -2.72 -26.58
N PHE A 126 -17.71 -3.01 -26.84
CA PHE A 126 -18.71 -3.18 -25.79
C PHE A 126 -18.36 -4.34 -24.85
N TYR A 127 -17.99 -5.53 -25.38
CA TYR A 127 -17.60 -6.66 -24.53
C TYR A 127 -16.33 -6.40 -23.72
N VAL A 128 -15.34 -5.71 -24.30
CA VAL A 128 -14.13 -5.30 -23.57
C VAL A 128 -14.49 -4.39 -22.38
N GLY A 129 -15.46 -3.49 -22.53
CA GLY A 129 -15.94 -2.62 -21.46
C GLY A 129 -16.73 -3.33 -20.35
N GLU A 130 -17.28 -4.53 -20.62
CA GLU A 130 -18.00 -5.34 -19.62
C GLU A 130 -17.09 -6.37 -18.90
N LEU A 131 -15.79 -6.46 -19.24
CA LEU A 131 -14.84 -7.35 -18.58
C LEU A 131 -14.60 -6.94 -17.14
N ASP A 132 -14.52 -7.93 -16.25
CA ASP A 132 -14.09 -7.72 -14.88
C ASP A 132 -12.54 -7.64 -14.76
N SER A 133 -12.03 -7.36 -13.55
CA SER A 133 -10.60 -7.29 -13.25
C SER A 133 -9.84 -8.61 -13.50
N ARG A 134 -10.53 -9.73 -13.68
CA ARG A 134 -9.96 -11.04 -14.00
C ARG A 134 -10.00 -11.36 -15.48
N GLY A 135 -10.73 -10.57 -16.27
CA GLY A 135 -10.97 -10.80 -17.68
C GLY A 135 -12.21 -11.66 -17.97
N PHE A 136 -13.15 -11.78 -17.02
CA PHE A 136 -14.39 -12.52 -17.20
C PHE A 136 -15.53 -11.61 -17.65
N LEU A 137 -16.47 -12.19 -18.42
CA LEU A 137 -17.71 -11.54 -18.83
C LEU A 137 -18.86 -11.96 -17.93
N PRO A 138 -19.75 -11.04 -17.54
CA PRO A 138 -21.01 -11.41 -16.91
C PRO A 138 -21.86 -12.24 -17.90
N ARG A 139 -22.57 -13.24 -17.40
CA ARG A 139 -23.42 -14.12 -18.23
C ARG A 139 -24.51 -13.36 -18.98
N GLU A 140 -24.87 -12.18 -18.49
CA GLU A 140 -25.88 -11.29 -19.08
C GLU A 140 -25.29 -10.43 -20.21
N ALA A 141 -24.00 -10.43 -20.46
CA ALA A 141 -23.35 -9.57 -21.46
C ALA A 141 -23.90 -9.76 -22.87
N PRO A 142 -24.20 -11.00 -23.37
CA PRO A 142 -24.81 -11.18 -24.67
C PRO A 142 -26.25 -10.62 -24.78
N GLU A 143 -27.02 -10.65 -23.69
CA GLU A 143 -28.36 -10.06 -23.63
C GLU A 143 -28.29 -8.54 -23.68
N LYS A 144 -27.39 -7.93 -22.88
CA LYS A 144 -27.13 -6.51 -22.93
C LYS A 144 -26.63 -6.01 -24.28
N ALA A 145 -25.85 -6.81 -24.99
CA ALA A 145 -25.41 -6.47 -26.34
C ALA A 145 -26.62 -6.39 -27.33
N ARG A 146 -27.58 -7.29 -27.19
CA ARG A 146 -28.85 -7.25 -27.98
C ARG A 146 -29.70 -6.05 -27.63
N GLU A 147 -29.83 -5.71 -26.36
CA GLU A 147 -30.55 -4.51 -25.89
C GLU A 147 -29.96 -3.23 -26.46
N ARG A 148 -28.65 -3.17 -26.67
CA ARG A 148 -27.95 -2.04 -27.31
C ARG A 148 -28.15 -1.99 -28.84
N GLY A 149 -28.77 -3.01 -29.44
CA GLY A 149 -29.09 -3.01 -30.83
C GLY A 149 -28.07 -3.72 -31.75
N PHE A 150 -27.07 -4.39 -31.21
CA PHE A 150 -26.12 -5.18 -32.01
C PHE A 150 -26.83 -6.43 -32.59
N SER A 151 -26.53 -6.74 -33.86
CA SER A 151 -27.05 -7.94 -34.47
C SER A 151 -26.50 -9.19 -33.80
N GLU A 152 -27.30 -10.26 -33.78
CA GLU A 152 -26.89 -11.53 -33.16
C GLU A 152 -25.61 -12.09 -33.80
N LYS A 153 -25.46 -11.87 -35.12
CA LYS A 153 -24.29 -12.29 -35.88
C LYS A 153 -23.05 -11.52 -35.49
N ALA A 154 -23.13 -10.19 -35.39
CA ALA A 154 -22.00 -9.33 -34.96
C ALA A 154 -21.61 -9.60 -33.52
N SER A 155 -22.58 -9.74 -32.61
CA SER A 155 -22.38 -10.10 -31.20
C SER A 155 -21.68 -11.45 -31.04
N ALA A 156 -22.11 -12.51 -31.77
CA ALA A 156 -21.48 -13.82 -31.73
C ALA A 156 -20.05 -13.80 -32.30
N ALA A 157 -19.82 -13.05 -33.40
CA ALA A 157 -18.51 -12.90 -34.02
C ALA A 157 -17.55 -12.15 -33.06
N ALA A 158 -17.99 -11.06 -32.46
CA ALA A 158 -17.20 -10.28 -31.48
C ALA A 158 -16.82 -11.13 -30.24
N LEU A 159 -17.77 -11.90 -29.69
CA LEU A 159 -17.50 -12.81 -28.59
C LEU A 159 -16.54 -13.93 -28.99
N GLY A 160 -16.65 -14.45 -30.23
CA GLY A 160 -15.73 -15.43 -30.77
C GLY A 160 -14.31 -14.89 -30.93
N LEU A 161 -14.15 -13.67 -31.41
CA LEU A 161 -12.85 -12.98 -31.48
C LEU A 161 -12.24 -12.79 -30.10
N LEU A 162 -13.02 -12.32 -29.13
CA LEU A 162 -12.54 -12.09 -27.77
C LEU A 162 -12.06 -13.39 -27.09
N ARG A 163 -12.76 -14.51 -27.32
CA ARG A 163 -12.42 -15.81 -26.73
C ARG A 163 -11.24 -16.50 -27.39
N ASN A 164 -10.98 -16.19 -28.66
CA ASN A 164 -9.87 -16.76 -29.43
C ASN A 164 -8.62 -15.86 -29.38
N GLY A 165 -8.70 -14.65 -28.85
CA GLY A 165 -7.60 -13.71 -28.72
C GLY A 165 -6.61 -14.05 -27.59
N GLU A 166 -5.52 -13.30 -27.53
CA GLU A 166 -4.54 -13.35 -26.44
C GLU A 166 -4.79 -12.20 -25.44
N PRO A 167 -4.62 -12.45 -24.14
CA PRO A 167 -4.28 -13.70 -23.47
C PRO A 167 -5.43 -14.71 -23.43
N SER A 168 -5.06 -15.99 -23.61
CA SER A 168 -6.05 -17.08 -23.68
C SER A 168 -6.89 -17.19 -22.40
N GLY A 169 -8.21 -17.34 -22.56
CA GLY A 169 -9.17 -17.45 -21.45
C GLY A 169 -9.90 -16.16 -21.08
N ILE A 170 -9.61 -15.04 -21.77
CA ILE A 170 -10.41 -13.80 -21.67
C ILE A 170 -11.79 -14.00 -22.31
N GLY A 171 -12.81 -13.29 -21.81
CA GLY A 171 -14.18 -13.42 -22.28
C GLY A 171 -14.89 -14.70 -21.82
N ALA A 172 -14.32 -15.41 -20.87
CA ALA A 172 -14.97 -16.52 -20.19
C ALA A 172 -16.07 -16.01 -19.25
N PHE A 173 -17.12 -16.82 -19.04
CA PHE A 173 -18.21 -16.48 -18.12
C PHE A 173 -17.94 -16.88 -16.66
N ASP A 174 -17.07 -17.87 -16.45
CA ASP A 174 -16.64 -18.33 -15.14
C ASP A 174 -15.25 -18.98 -15.20
N MET A 175 -14.69 -19.31 -14.03
CA MET A 175 -13.36 -19.93 -13.92
C MET A 175 -13.28 -21.25 -14.70
N ARG A 176 -14.34 -22.07 -14.70
CA ARG A 176 -14.38 -23.33 -15.44
C ARG A 176 -14.25 -23.08 -16.95
N ASP A 177 -15.04 -22.13 -17.48
CA ASP A 177 -15.04 -21.74 -18.88
C ASP A 177 -13.66 -21.18 -19.30
N CYS A 178 -13.03 -20.37 -18.45
CA CYS A 178 -11.69 -19.84 -18.65
C CYS A 178 -10.63 -20.95 -18.82
N LEU A 179 -10.63 -21.94 -17.93
CA LEU A 179 -9.68 -23.05 -18.00
C LEU A 179 -9.95 -23.94 -19.23
N MET A 180 -11.22 -24.11 -19.60
CA MET A 180 -11.58 -24.84 -20.80
C MET A 180 -11.10 -24.13 -22.07
N LEU A 181 -11.32 -22.82 -22.20
CA LEU A 181 -10.82 -22.00 -23.32
C LEU A 181 -9.29 -22.10 -23.46
N GLN A 182 -8.54 -22.05 -22.35
CA GLN A 182 -7.09 -22.20 -22.39
C GLN A 182 -6.64 -23.58 -22.89
N LEU A 183 -7.33 -24.67 -22.49
CA LEU A 183 -7.06 -25.99 -23.00
C LEU A 183 -7.43 -26.14 -24.50
N GLU A 184 -8.51 -25.49 -24.92
CA GLU A 184 -8.92 -25.45 -26.34
C GLU A 184 -7.87 -24.73 -27.19
N HIS A 185 -7.37 -23.59 -26.70
CA HIS A 185 -6.29 -22.83 -27.36
C HIS A 185 -5.00 -23.65 -27.49
N LYS A 186 -4.70 -24.50 -26.49
CA LYS A 186 -3.57 -25.44 -26.52
C LYS A 186 -3.83 -26.71 -27.36
N GLY A 187 -5.02 -26.84 -27.98
CA GLY A 187 -5.39 -28.02 -28.75
C GLY A 187 -5.64 -29.28 -27.92
N MET A 188 -5.90 -29.13 -26.61
CA MET A 188 -5.99 -30.24 -25.65
C MET A 188 -7.45 -30.67 -25.36
N ARG A 189 -8.38 -30.52 -26.28
CA ARG A 189 -9.82 -30.90 -26.13
C ARG A 189 -10.03 -32.38 -25.80
N ASP A 190 -9.20 -33.26 -26.29
CA ASP A 190 -9.37 -34.73 -26.14
C ASP A 190 -8.65 -35.26 -24.86
N THR A 191 -8.06 -34.39 -24.05
CA THR A 191 -7.30 -34.79 -22.85
C THR A 191 -8.20 -35.12 -21.65
N PRO A 192 -7.73 -35.94 -20.72
CA PRO A 192 -8.42 -36.15 -19.44
C PRO A 192 -8.67 -34.85 -18.68
N ALA A 193 -7.76 -33.86 -18.78
CA ALA A 193 -7.88 -32.56 -18.16
C ALA A 193 -9.13 -31.81 -18.61
N TYR A 194 -9.38 -31.77 -19.91
CA TYR A 194 -10.60 -31.16 -20.50
C TYR A 194 -11.87 -31.84 -20.01
N ARG A 195 -11.90 -33.19 -20.01
CA ARG A 195 -13.06 -33.98 -19.52
C ARG A 195 -13.36 -33.75 -18.05
N ILE A 196 -12.33 -33.57 -17.23
CA ILE A 196 -12.49 -33.27 -15.80
C ILE A 196 -13.16 -31.90 -15.62
N LEU A 197 -12.71 -30.90 -16.36
CA LEU A 197 -13.29 -29.55 -16.33
C LEU A 197 -14.72 -29.54 -16.85
N ASP A 198 -15.00 -30.29 -17.95
CA ASP A 198 -16.31 -30.32 -18.57
C ASP A 198 -17.38 -31.05 -17.74
N ARG A 199 -17.04 -32.17 -17.08
CA ARG A 199 -18.07 -33.02 -16.46
C ARG A 199 -17.90 -33.20 -14.96
N TYR A 200 -16.69 -33.04 -14.43
CA TYR A 200 -16.34 -33.39 -13.05
C TYR A 200 -15.72 -32.24 -12.25
N PHE A 201 -16.01 -31.01 -12.65
CA PHE A 201 -15.46 -29.82 -12.00
C PHE A 201 -15.79 -29.75 -10.50
N ASP A 202 -17.02 -30.11 -10.11
CA ASP A 202 -17.41 -30.15 -8.69
C ASP A 202 -16.64 -31.18 -7.86
N LEU A 203 -16.30 -32.33 -8.47
CA LEU A 203 -15.47 -33.34 -7.82
C LEU A 203 -14.01 -32.89 -7.72
N LEU A 204 -13.53 -32.15 -8.72
CA LEU A 204 -12.21 -31.52 -8.68
C LEU A 204 -12.10 -30.51 -7.55
N LEU A 205 -13.09 -29.62 -7.37
CA LEU A 205 -13.13 -28.66 -6.27
C LEU A 205 -13.13 -29.36 -4.90
N ARG A 206 -13.77 -30.51 -4.80
CA ARG A 206 -13.79 -31.34 -3.57
C ARG A 206 -12.59 -32.26 -3.42
N ARG A 207 -11.63 -32.22 -4.37
CA ARG A 207 -10.43 -33.08 -4.45
C ARG A 207 -10.71 -34.58 -4.32
N ARG A 208 -11.81 -35.05 -4.94
CA ARG A 208 -12.20 -36.48 -4.93
C ARG A 208 -11.56 -37.25 -6.10
N VAL A 209 -10.24 -37.38 -6.09
CA VAL A 209 -9.45 -37.97 -7.18
C VAL A 209 -9.91 -39.38 -7.51
N SER A 210 -10.16 -40.25 -6.51
CA SER A 210 -10.60 -41.63 -6.71
C SER A 210 -11.97 -41.75 -7.40
N GLU A 211 -12.88 -40.79 -7.14
CA GLU A 211 -14.20 -40.75 -7.79
C GLU A 211 -14.07 -40.29 -9.24
N ILE A 212 -13.22 -39.31 -9.50
CA ILE A 212 -12.91 -38.83 -10.86
C ILE A 212 -12.26 -39.95 -11.68
N ALA A 213 -11.31 -40.70 -11.10
CA ALA A 213 -10.64 -41.83 -11.75
C ALA A 213 -11.64 -42.91 -12.21
N LYS A 214 -12.55 -43.29 -11.32
CA LYS A 214 -13.63 -44.25 -11.63
C LYS A 214 -14.57 -43.75 -12.72
N ALA A 215 -14.95 -42.44 -12.64
CA ALA A 215 -15.86 -41.85 -13.60
C ALA A 215 -15.24 -41.64 -14.99
N CYS A 216 -13.95 -41.35 -15.07
CA CYS A 216 -13.19 -41.20 -16.32
C CYS A 216 -12.67 -42.53 -16.88
N GLY A 217 -12.70 -43.61 -16.10
CA GLY A 217 -12.12 -44.92 -16.50
C GLY A 217 -10.60 -44.87 -16.64
N LYS A 218 -9.93 -44.05 -15.83
CA LYS A 218 -8.47 -43.81 -15.82
C LYS A 218 -7.87 -44.20 -14.47
N THR A 219 -6.55 -44.39 -14.44
CA THR A 219 -5.83 -44.62 -13.18
C THR A 219 -5.71 -43.33 -12.38
N GLU A 220 -5.61 -43.44 -11.05
CA GLU A 220 -5.44 -42.27 -10.16
C GLU A 220 -4.22 -41.44 -10.58
N ALA A 221 -3.10 -42.06 -10.94
CA ALA A 221 -1.89 -41.38 -11.43
C ALA A 221 -2.15 -40.53 -12.68
N GLN A 222 -2.92 -41.05 -13.65
CA GLN A 222 -3.27 -40.27 -14.84
C GLN A 222 -4.19 -39.09 -14.55
N ILE A 223 -5.02 -39.18 -13.54
CA ILE A 223 -5.87 -38.06 -13.08
C ILE A 223 -5.04 -37.02 -12.33
N GLU A 224 -4.06 -37.47 -11.53
CA GLU A 224 -3.12 -36.54 -10.86
C GLU A 224 -2.27 -35.76 -11.88
N ASP A 225 -1.77 -36.43 -12.91
CA ASP A 225 -1.07 -35.76 -14.02
C ASP A 225 -1.98 -34.71 -14.70
N ALA A 226 -3.23 -35.07 -14.99
CA ALA A 226 -4.20 -34.16 -15.59
C ALA A 226 -4.55 -32.98 -14.67
N ILE A 227 -4.64 -33.19 -13.36
CA ILE A 227 -4.81 -32.12 -12.38
C ILE A 227 -3.56 -31.23 -12.34
N GLY A 228 -2.36 -31.82 -12.48
CA GLY A 228 -1.10 -31.09 -12.61
C GLY A 228 -1.05 -30.19 -13.87
N GLU A 229 -1.65 -30.63 -14.98
CA GLU A 229 -1.83 -29.80 -16.18
C GLU A 229 -2.79 -28.65 -15.95
N ILE A 230 -3.94 -28.91 -15.30
CA ILE A 230 -4.92 -27.87 -14.95
C ILE A 230 -4.30 -26.84 -14.01
N ALA A 231 -3.48 -27.26 -13.05
CA ALA A 231 -2.81 -26.37 -12.09
C ALA A 231 -1.79 -25.41 -12.73
N LYS A 232 -1.32 -25.69 -13.94
CA LYS A 232 -0.42 -24.83 -14.72
C LYS A 232 -1.15 -23.75 -15.51
N LEU A 233 -2.49 -23.80 -15.57
CA LEU A 233 -3.30 -22.83 -16.28
C LEU A 233 -3.51 -21.57 -15.44
N ASN A 234 -3.69 -20.44 -16.12
CA ASN A 234 -3.91 -19.16 -15.48
C ASN A 234 -5.40 -18.97 -15.09
N THR A 235 -5.69 -18.78 -13.82
CA THR A 235 -7.06 -18.56 -13.32
C THR A 235 -7.53 -17.11 -13.42
N SER A 236 -6.64 -16.20 -13.77
CA SER A 236 -6.91 -14.75 -13.92
C SER A 236 -6.08 -14.19 -15.08
N PRO A 237 -6.48 -14.41 -16.33
CA PRO A 237 -5.69 -14.04 -17.51
C PRO A 237 -5.45 -12.52 -17.63
N ALA A 238 -6.34 -11.70 -17.10
CA ALA A 238 -6.18 -10.24 -17.05
C ALA A 238 -5.11 -9.76 -16.04
N HIS A 239 -4.64 -10.61 -15.14
CA HIS A 239 -3.70 -10.21 -14.06
C HIS A 239 -2.36 -9.66 -14.61
N GLU A 240 -1.89 -10.14 -15.77
CA GLU A 240 -0.67 -9.65 -16.39
C GLU A 240 -0.78 -8.17 -16.85
N PHE A 241 -2.01 -7.74 -17.15
CA PHE A 241 -2.34 -6.36 -17.53
C PHE A 241 -2.93 -5.54 -16.39
N ALA A 242 -3.29 -6.18 -15.28
CA ALA A 242 -3.62 -5.45 -14.07
C ALA A 242 -2.36 -4.66 -13.71
N ALA A 243 -2.40 -3.34 -13.88
CA ALA A 243 -1.46 -2.50 -13.21
C ALA A 243 -1.59 -2.90 -11.74
N GLU A 244 -0.61 -3.61 -11.20
CA GLU A 244 -0.45 -3.62 -9.76
C GLU A 244 -0.43 -2.14 -9.42
N GLU A 245 -1.48 -1.64 -8.78
CA GLU A 245 -1.40 -0.38 -8.08
C GLU A 245 -0.32 -0.62 -7.04
N GLU A 246 0.92 -0.39 -7.44
CA GLU A 246 2.05 -0.36 -6.53
C GLU A 246 1.72 0.78 -5.57
N ASN A 247 1.02 0.45 -4.50
CA ASN A 247 0.80 1.37 -3.41
C ASN A 247 2.16 1.65 -2.76
N PHE A 248 2.87 2.63 -3.28
CA PHE A 248 4.12 3.11 -2.70
C PHE A 248 3.80 3.73 -1.35
N ILE A 249 3.96 2.93 -0.31
CA ILE A 249 3.83 3.41 1.06
C ILE A 249 5.16 4.06 1.42
N THR A 250 5.16 5.38 1.58
CA THR A 250 6.34 6.11 2.05
C THR A 250 6.49 5.91 3.56
N PRO A 251 7.67 5.51 4.05
CA PRO A 251 7.90 5.35 5.47
C PRO A 251 7.95 6.71 6.17
N ASP A 252 7.37 6.81 7.36
CA ASP A 252 7.48 7.99 8.24
C ASP A 252 8.80 7.97 9.03
N ILE A 253 9.32 6.77 9.33
CA ILE A 253 10.56 6.54 10.08
C ILE A 253 11.47 5.61 9.30
N VAL A 254 12.76 5.89 9.32
CA VAL A 254 13.80 5.02 8.74
C VAL A 254 14.77 4.63 9.85
N TYR A 255 14.96 3.32 10.04
CA TYR A 255 15.94 2.78 10.96
C TYR A 255 17.22 2.43 10.24
N LYS A 256 18.33 3.05 10.64
CA LYS A 256 19.65 2.86 10.01
C LYS A 256 20.71 2.56 11.06
N LYS A 257 21.79 1.90 10.65
CA LYS A 257 22.99 1.79 11.46
C LYS A 257 23.93 2.97 11.19
N ASN A 258 24.39 3.61 12.25
CA ASN A 258 25.42 4.63 12.17
C ASN A 258 26.78 4.00 11.82
N ALA A 259 27.76 4.84 11.52
CA ALA A 259 29.14 4.43 11.26
C ALA A 259 29.76 3.62 12.42
N ASP A 260 29.31 3.87 13.65
CA ASP A 260 29.75 3.17 14.86
C ASP A 260 29.04 1.82 15.09
N GLY A 261 28.09 1.44 14.19
CA GLY A 261 27.34 0.20 14.25
C GLY A 261 26.11 0.24 15.17
N GLU A 262 25.81 1.38 15.76
CA GLU A 262 24.61 1.58 16.59
C GLU A 262 23.39 1.89 15.74
N TRP A 263 22.22 1.38 16.17
CA TRP A 263 20.95 1.67 15.51
C TRP A 263 20.45 3.08 15.85
N THR A 264 20.02 3.81 14.84
CA THR A 264 19.39 5.12 14.96
C THR A 264 18.08 5.18 14.20
N ALA A 265 17.22 6.10 14.58
CA ALA A 265 15.95 6.37 13.91
C ALA A 265 15.95 7.79 13.35
N GLU A 266 15.56 7.92 12.10
CA GLU A 266 15.41 9.20 11.41
C GLU A 266 13.97 9.35 10.91
N LEU A 267 13.45 10.58 10.92
CA LEU A 267 12.15 10.89 10.34
C LEU A 267 12.28 11.26 8.87
N THR A 268 11.42 10.70 8.03
CA THR A 268 11.29 11.12 6.64
C THR A 268 10.41 12.36 6.56
N ASN A 269 11.03 13.52 6.36
CA ASN A 269 10.33 14.82 6.34
C ASN A 269 10.10 15.38 4.93
N GLU A 270 10.26 14.56 3.89
CA GLU A 270 10.27 15.01 2.49
C GLU A 270 8.96 15.68 2.05
N TYR A 271 7.84 15.29 2.64
CA TYR A 271 6.51 15.77 2.25
C TYR A 271 5.96 16.91 3.12
N ILE A 272 6.68 17.31 4.19
CA ILE A 272 6.21 18.35 5.09
C ILE A 272 7.03 19.61 4.84
N PRO A 273 6.43 20.66 4.25
CA PRO A 273 7.13 21.92 4.00
C PRO A 273 7.59 22.52 5.32
N LYS A 274 8.81 23.07 5.36
CA LYS A 274 9.37 23.75 6.53
C LYS A 274 8.72 25.12 6.69
N LEU A 275 7.76 25.22 7.57
CA LEU A 275 7.03 26.47 7.82
C LEU A 275 7.87 27.49 8.59
N ARG A 276 7.80 28.74 8.17
CA ARG A 276 8.31 29.89 8.93
C ARG A 276 7.31 31.04 8.92
N ILE A 277 7.43 31.92 9.92
CA ILE A 277 6.66 33.17 9.97
C ILE A 277 7.49 34.25 9.27
N ASN A 278 6.87 34.97 8.34
CA ASN A 278 7.51 36.06 7.62
C ASN A 278 8.08 37.11 8.59
N GLN A 279 9.37 37.40 8.44
CA GLN A 279 10.09 38.30 9.33
C GLN A 279 9.65 39.76 9.20
N GLN A 280 9.20 40.18 8.03
CA GLN A 280 8.75 41.57 7.78
C GLN A 280 7.49 41.87 8.59
N TYR A 281 6.48 41.00 8.52
CA TYR A 281 5.27 41.16 9.33
C TYR A 281 5.53 41.04 10.83
N ARG A 282 6.50 40.25 11.25
CA ARG A 282 6.92 40.14 12.64
C ARG A 282 7.57 41.44 13.12
N LYS A 283 8.34 42.14 12.29
CA LYS A 283 8.89 43.47 12.57
C LYS A 283 7.78 44.52 12.61
N MET A 284 6.86 44.51 11.61
CA MET A 284 5.71 45.42 11.60
C MET A 284 4.82 45.28 12.82
N ALA A 285 4.62 44.07 13.34
CA ALA A 285 3.86 43.83 14.58
C ALA A 285 4.60 44.36 15.84
N ALA A 286 5.92 44.48 15.79
CA ALA A 286 6.73 45.02 16.90
C ALA A 286 6.84 46.55 16.87
N GLU A 287 6.72 47.15 15.68
CA GLU A 287 6.74 48.60 15.47
C GLU A 287 5.36 49.19 15.76
N SER A 288 5.25 50.06 16.77
CA SER A 288 4.00 50.57 17.36
C SER A 288 3.12 51.46 16.48
N ASN A 289 3.26 51.43 15.14
CA ASN A 289 2.57 52.31 14.19
C ASN A 289 1.27 51.76 13.58
N LEU A 290 0.85 50.55 13.98
CA LEU A 290 -0.38 49.94 13.46
C LEU A 290 -1.61 50.42 14.24
N ARG A 291 -2.73 50.64 13.54
CA ARG A 291 -4.02 50.90 14.20
C ARG A 291 -4.44 49.68 15.02
N GLY A 292 -5.16 49.90 16.14
CA GLY A 292 -5.46 48.85 17.11
C GLY A 292 -6.08 47.56 16.53
N ASP A 293 -6.95 47.67 15.51
CA ASP A 293 -7.60 46.53 14.88
C ASP A 293 -6.63 45.74 13.96
N GLU A 294 -5.72 46.43 13.24
CA GLU A 294 -4.73 45.82 12.38
C GLU A 294 -3.67 45.08 13.20
N ALA A 295 -3.22 45.68 14.30
CA ALA A 295 -2.29 45.04 15.24
C ALA A 295 -2.89 43.77 15.88
N ALA A 296 -4.19 43.83 16.25
CA ALA A 296 -4.89 42.66 16.78
C ALA A 296 -5.01 41.53 15.77
N TYR A 297 -5.32 41.83 14.51
CA TYR A 297 -5.39 40.86 13.43
C TYR A 297 -4.03 40.16 13.17
N ILE A 298 -2.97 40.96 12.98
CA ILE A 298 -1.62 40.44 12.75
C ILE A 298 -1.17 39.55 13.93
N SER A 299 -1.39 40.02 15.17
CA SER A 299 -1.06 39.26 16.37
C SER A 299 -1.83 37.94 16.49
N SER A 300 -3.09 37.92 16.05
CA SER A 300 -3.89 36.69 16.00
C SER A 300 -3.32 35.71 14.97
N LYS A 301 -3.01 36.18 13.77
CA LYS A 301 -2.46 35.35 12.69
C LYS A 301 -1.04 34.84 12.99
N ILE A 302 -0.21 35.61 13.65
CA ILE A 302 1.09 35.15 14.18
C ILE A 302 0.90 34.02 15.20
N ARG A 303 -0.05 34.17 16.14
CA ARG A 303 -0.34 33.13 17.15
C ARG A 303 -0.86 31.84 16.51
N GLU A 304 -1.75 31.94 15.52
CA GLU A 304 -2.28 30.81 14.77
C GLU A 304 -1.12 30.08 14.03
N GLY A 305 -0.29 30.82 13.28
CA GLY A 305 0.86 30.28 12.58
C GLY A 305 1.89 29.61 13.50
N LYS A 306 2.23 30.27 14.62
CA LYS A 306 3.14 29.72 15.61
C LYS A 306 2.60 28.43 16.24
N PHE A 307 1.30 28.40 16.56
CA PHE A 307 0.64 27.20 17.08
C PHE A 307 0.77 25.99 16.13
N ILE A 308 0.63 26.19 14.81
CA ILE A 308 0.75 25.12 13.81
C ILE A 308 2.19 24.63 13.74
N ILE A 309 3.16 25.53 13.68
CA ILE A 309 4.59 25.20 13.67
C ILE A 309 4.96 24.38 14.92
N ASP A 310 4.56 24.85 16.10
CA ASP A 310 4.82 24.17 17.37
C ASP A 310 4.12 22.78 17.43
N ALA A 311 2.90 22.67 16.91
CA ALA A 311 2.16 21.40 16.86
C ALA A 311 2.83 20.37 15.93
N ILE A 312 3.33 20.79 14.77
CA ILE A 312 4.08 19.91 13.84
C ILE A 312 5.40 19.48 14.48
N ALA A 313 6.15 20.42 15.08
CA ALA A 313 7.40 20.11 15.77
C ALA A 313 7.17 19.12 16.92
N HIS A 314 6.12 19.31 17.71
CA HIS A 314 5.75 18.40 18.81
C HIS A 314 5.40 17.00 18.29
N ARG A 315 4.64 16.91 17.19
CA ARG A 315 4.35 15.63 16.53
C ARG A 315 5.62 14.90 16.11
N GLN A 316 6.52 15.57 15.39
CA GLN A 316 7.80 15.01 14.95
C GLN A 316 8.65 14.53 16.13
N GLN A 317 8.75 15.35 17.16
CA GLN A 317 9.50 15.00 18.37
C GLN A 317 8.89 13.80 19.09
N THR A 318 7.56 13.71 19.17
CA THR A 318 6.86 12.59 19.82
C THR A 318 7.08 11.31 19.03
N LEU A 319 6.95 11.35 17.70
CA LEU A 319 7.17 10.20 16.83
C LEU A 319 8.62 9.71 16.91
N LEU A 320 9.58 10.61 16.90
CA LEU A 320 11.00 10.30 17.06
C LEU A 320 11.31 9.64 18.42
N LYS A 321 10.75 10.15 19.51
CA LYS A 321 10.89 9.54 20.84
C LYS A 321 10.31 8.14 20.89
N ILE A 322 9.15 7.92 20.25
CA ILE A 322 8.53 6.59 20.14
C ILE A 322 9.45 5.66 19.33
N ALA A 323 10.04 6.15 18.23
CA ALA A 323 10.97 5.36 17.42
C ALA A 323 12.20 4.90 18.23
N PHE A 324 12.79 5.78 19.03
CA PHE A 324 13.90 5.40 19.91
C PHE A 324 13.48 4.44 21.03
N ALA A 325 12.28 4.62 21.61
CA ALA A 325 11.76 3.68 22.60
C ALA A 325 11.54 2.28 22.01
N ILE A 326 11.12 2.19 20.75
CA ILE A 326 11.01 0.90 20.02
C ILE A 326 12.40 0.28 19.84
N LEU A 327 13.43 1.05 19.46
CA LEU A 327 14.81 0.56 19.36
C LEU A 327 15.33 -0.01 20.69
N GLU A 328 15.05 0.68 21.78
CA GLU A 328 15.48 0.27 23.13
C GLU A 328 14.79 -1.02 23.59
N LEU A 329 13.49 -1.17 23.28
CA LEU A 329 12.69 -2.33 23.71
C LEU A 329 12.82 -3.55 22.79
N GLN A 330 13.23 -3.36 21.52
CA GLN A 330 13.26 -4.40 20.47
C GLN A 330 14.64 -4.58 19.82
N PRO A 331 15.77 -4.61 20.55
CA PRO A 331 17.09 -4.71 19.93
C PRO A 331 17.27 -5.98 19.11
N GLU A 332 16.71 -7.10 19.57
CA GLU A 332 16.82 -8.39 18.89
C GLU A 332 16.05 -8.44 17.56
N PHE A 333 14.97 -7.68 17.43
CA PHE A 333 14.24 -7.57 16.16
C PHE A 333 15.12 -6.96 15.08
N PHE A 334 15.87 -5.89 15.41
CA PHE A 334 16.74 -5.22 14.43
C PHE A 334 17.96 -6.04 14.02
N GLU A 335 18.29 -7.13 14.75
CA GLU A 335 19.35 -8.06 14.41
C GLU A 335 18.86 -9.33 13.70
N LYS A 336 17.74 -9.90 14.16
CA LYS A 336 17.26 -11.24 13.76
C LYS A 336 15.94 -11.22 13.01
N GLY A 337 15.26 -10.06 12.94
CA GLY A 337 13.99 -9.90 12.24
C GLY A 337 12.76 -10.32 13.05
N VAL A 338 11.67 -10.55 12.34
CA VAL A 338 10.32 -10.84 12.90
C VAL A 338 10.28 -12.01 13.90
N PRO A 339 11.04 -13.10 13.73
CA PRO A 339 11.03 -14.20 14.70
C PRO A 339 11.46 -13.80 16.11
N ALA A 340 12.33 -12.76 16.23
CA ALA A 340 12.85 -12.28 17.51
C ALA A 340 12.03 -11.12 18.11
N LEU A 341 10.86 -10.82 17.55
CA LEU A 341 10.01 -9.75 18.04
C LEU A 341 9.46 -10.10 19.44
N LYS A 342 9.75 -9.24 20.43
CA LYS A 342 9.23 -9.36 21.79
C LYS A 342 7.86 -8.69 21.92
N PRO A 343 6.97 -9.17 22.80
CA PRO A 343 5.72 -8.48 23.06
C PRO A 343 5.99 -7.13 23.70
N MET A 344 5.37 -6.10 23.16
CA MET A 344 5.52 -4.72 23.63
C MET A 344 4.14 -4.07 23.75
N THR A 345 3.88 -3.45 24.89
CA THR A 345 2.63 -2.74 25.15
C THR A 345 2.79 -1.25 24.87
N MET A 346 1.68 -0.58 24.52
CA MET A 346 1.66 0.88 24.38
C MET A 346 1.99 1.58 25.71
N GLN A 347 1.70 0.93 26.86
CA GLN A 347 2.03 1.44 28.18
C GLN A 347 3.55 1.49 28.41
N ALA A 348 4.28 0.43 28.04
CA ALA A 348 5.74 0.39 28.22
C ALA A 348 6.44 1.51 27.43
N VAL A 349 6.03 1.76 26.19
CA VAL A 349 6.55 2.87 25.38
C VAL A 349 6.12 4.22 25.95
N ALA A 350 4.88 4.34 26.43
CA ALA A 350 4.37 5.57 27.03
C ALA A 350 5.16 5.98 28.27
N ASP A 351 5.55 5.01 29.10
CA ASP A 351 6.34 5.24 30.33
C ASP A 351 7.76 5.75 29.99
N ILE A 352 8.39 5.23 28.93
CA ILE A 352 9.73 5.70 28.47
C ILE A 352 9.63 7.10 27.87
N VAL A 353 8.63 7.35 27.02
CA VAL A 353 8.47 8.63 26.31
C VAL A 353 7.92 9.73 27.23
N GLY A 354 7.27 9.38 28.34
CA GLY A 354 6.64 10.30 29.28
C GLY A 354 5.32 10.87 28.77
N VAL A 355 4.50 10.06 28.03
CA VAL A 355 3.20 10.47 27.49
C VAL A 355 2.12 9.46 27.87
N HIS A 356 0.85 9.82 27.67
CA HIS A 356 -0.23 8.87 27.91
C HIS A 356 -0.28 7.78 26.83
N PRO A 357 -0.63 6.50 27.13
CA PRO A 357 -0.70 5.41 26.15
C PRO A 357 -1.60 5.69 24.95
N THR A 358 -2.69 6.43 25.16
CA THR A 358 -3.57 6.84 24.03
C THR A 358 -2.85 7.80 23.05
N THR A 359 -1.88 8.58 23.53
CA THR A 359 -1.07 9.46 22.66
C THR A 359 -0.12 8.62 21.81
N VAL A 360 0.50 7.58 22.40
CA VAL A 360 1.31 6.61 21.64
C VAL A 360 0.45 5.92 20.58
N GLY A 361 -0.72 5.38 20.96
CA GLY A 361 -1.64 4.72 20.03
C GLY A 361 -2.07 5.61 18.87
N ARG A 362 -2.32 6.90 19.12
CA ARG A 362 -2.64 7.88 18.09
C ARG A 362 -1.45 8.22 17.18
N ALA A 363 -0.26 8.33 17.78
CA ALA A 363 0.94 8.66 17.02
C ALA A 363 1.42 7.55 16.09
N VAL A 364 1.19 6.27 16.45
CA VAL A 364 1.63 5.10 15.65
C VAL A 364 0.58 4.62 14.65
N ASN A 365 -0.67 5.11 14.74
CA ASN A 365 -1.72 4.72 13.80
C ASN A 365 -1.40 5.21 12.40
N GLU A 366 -1.54 4.32 11.39
CA GLU A 366 -1.27 4.63 9.97
C GLU A 366 0.13 5.20 9.71
N LYS A 367 1.11 4.80 10.51
CA LYS A 367 2.51 5.16 10.35
C LYS A 367 3.34 3.93 10.04
N TYR A 368 4.31 4.10 9.15
CA TYR A 368 5.18 3.05 8.67
C TYR A 368 6.63 3.33 8.98
N ALA A 369 7.36 2.27 9.24
CA ALA A 369 8.79 2.32 9.47
C ALA A 369 9.51 1.44 8.46
N ASP A 370 10.55 1.98 7.86
CA ASP A 370 11.49 1.24 7.05
C ASP A 370 12.55 0.62 7.96
N THR A 371 12.72 -0.69 7.84
CA THR A 371 13.67 -1.47 8.62
C THR A 371 14.52 -2.33 7.68
N PRO A 372 15.64 -2.89 8.11
CA PRO A 372 16.45 -3.78 7.28
C PRO A 372 15.72 -5.03 6.76
N PHE A 373 14.60 -5.38 7.39
CA PHE A 373 13.77 -6.53 7.02
C PHE A 373 12.55 -6.13 6.20
N GLY A 374 12.46 -4.86 5.78
CA GLY A 374 11.36 -4.31 4.99
C GLY A 374 10.52 -3.28 5.71
N LEU A 375 9.44 -2.89 5.07
CA LEU A 375 8.49 -1.89 5.55
C LEU A 375 7.49 -2.50 6.52
N PHE A 376 7.40 -1.97 7.74
CA PHE A 376 6.45 -2.40 8.77
C PHE A 376 5.57 -1.25 9.24
N ALA A 377 4.28 -1.52 9.42
CA ALA A 377 3.43 -0.59 10.15
C ALA A 377 3.92 -0.51 11.62
N LEU A 378 4.05 0.68 12.18
CA LEU A 378 4.49 0.86 13.57
C LEU A 378 3.61 0.10 14.56
N LYS A 379 2.32 -0.05 14.24
CA LYS A 379 1.37 -0.82 15.05
C LYS A 379 1.76 -2.30 15.20
N THR A 380 2.50 -2.86 14.26
CA THR A 380 2.93 -4.27 14.29
C THR A 380 3.87 -4.58 15.45
N PHE A 381 4.64 -3.60 15.91
CA PHE A 381 5.52 -3.76 17.09
C PHE A 381 4.75 -3.89 18.40
N PHE A 382 3.50 -3.42 18.44
CA PHE A 382 2.65 -3.47 19.63
C PHE A 382 1.76 -4.70 19.58
N SER A 383 2.24 -5.80 20.10
CA SER A 383 1.51 -7.06 20.17
C SER A 383 1.34 -7.53 21.61
N THR A 384 0.20 -8.14 21.89
CA THR A 384 -0.01 -8.88 23.15
C THR A 384 0.84 -10.15 23.11
N GLY A 385 1.64 -10.36 24.15
CA GLY A 385 2.46 -11.57 24.30
C GLY A 385 1.65 -12.75 24.76
N TYR A 386 2.11 -13.96 24.39
CA TYR A 386 1.74 -15.20 25.06
C TYR A 386 2.78 -15.51 26.14
N ASP A 387 2.33 -15.94 27.32
CA ASP A 387 3.21 -16.39 28.38
C ASP A 387 4.03 -17.60 27.90
N SER A 388 5.34 -17.41 27.79
CA SER A 388 6.25 -18.54 27.74
C SER A 388 6.54 -18.91 29.18
N GLY A 389 6.16 -20.10 29.59
CA GLY A 389 6.22 -20.59 30.98
C GLY A 389 7.61 -20.61 31.62
N ASP A 390 8.63 -20.00 31.05
CA ASP A 390 9.97 -19.87 31.58
C ASP A 390 10.42 -18.41 31.62
N ALA A 391 10.77 -17.96 32.84
CA ALA A 391 11.43 -16.71 33.20
C ALA A 391 11.35 -15.51 32.22
N GLY A 392 10.20 -14.85 32.12
CA GLY A 392 10.17 -13.40 31.83
C GLY A 392 10.16 -12.96 30.35
N GLY A 393 10.03 -13.85 29.37
CA GLY A 393 10.02 -13.48 27.95
C GLY A 393 8.77 -13.98 27.22
N GLY A 394 7.70 -13.16 27.15
CA GLY A 394 6.55 -13.45 26.29
C GLY A 394 6.95 -13.45 24.81
N VAL A 395 6.30 -14.28 23.97
CA VAL A 395 6.51 -14.30 22.51
C VAL A 395 5.41 -13.51 21.83
N ALA A 396 5.77 -12.62 20.90
CA ALA A 396 4.81 -11.80 20.16
C ALA A 396 3.93 -12.65 19.23
N SER A 397 2.67 -12.29 19.07
CA SER A 397 1.74 -13.02 18.19
C SER A 397 2.20 -13.08 16.73
N SER A 398 2.90 -12.06 16.25
CA SER A 398 3.51 -12.02 14.91
C SER A 398 4.67 -13.02 14.75
N SER A 399 5.52 -13.17 15.77
CA SER A 399 6.60 -14.17 15.79
C SER A 399 6.03 -15.59 15.77
N VAL A 400 4.95 -15.83 16.51
CA VAL A 400 4.26 -17.13 16.48
C VAL A 400 3.66 -17.46 15.11
N LYS A 401 3.04 -16.49 14.46
CA LYS A 401 2.51 -16.67 13.10
C LYS A 401 3.62 -17.04 12.11
N GLU A 402 4.74 -16.33 12.17
CA GLU A 402 5.90 -16.61 11.31
C GLU A 402 6.49 -18.00 11.60
N ARG A 403 6.53 -18.41 12.88
CA ARG A 403 6.98 -19.75 13.24
C ARG A 403 6.03 -20.85 12.73
N ILE A 404 4.71 -20.64 12.81
CA ILE A 404 3.71 -21.53 12.21
C ILE A 404 3.92 -21.65 10.71
N ARG A 405 4.19 -20.53 10.02
CA ARG A 405 4.48 -20.50 8.59
C ARG A 405 5.69 -21.35 8.26
N THR A 406 6.81 -21.14 8.96
CA THR A 406 8.05 -21.90 8.76
C THR A 406 7.83 -23.40 9.00
N ILE A 407 7.14 -23.79 10.09
CA ILE A 407 6.83 -25.21 10.38
C ILE A 407 6.01 -25.85 9.26
N ILE A 408 5.10 -25.08 8.63
CA ILE A 408 4.26 -25.60 7.55
C ILE A 408 5.03 -25.64 6.22
N GLU A 409 5.94 -24.71 5.97
CA GLU A 409 6.80 -24.70 4.80
C GLU A 409 7.81 -25.88 4.82
N ASP A 410 8.30 -26.24 6.00
CA ASP A 410 9.20 -27.38 6.21
C ASP A 410 8.49 -28.73 6.23
N GLU A 411 7.13 -28.78 6.22
CA GLU A 411 6.40 -30.04 6.32
C GLU A 411 6.46 -30.88 5.03
N SER A 412 6.44 -32.20 5.20
CA SER A 412 6.30 -33.11 4.06
C SER A 412 4.90 -33.04 3.46
N SER A 413 4.78 -32.73 2.15
CA SER A 413 3.51 -32.69 1.42
C SER A 413 2.72 -34.02 1.45
N LYS A 414 3.38 -35.15 1.68
CA LYS A 414 2.75 -36.49 1.81
C LYS A 414 2.12 -36.68 3.19
N SER A 415 2.66 -36.05 4.23
CA SER A 415 2.23 -36.23 5.62
C SER A 415 2.13 -34.87 6.34
N PRO A 416 1.18 -34.01 5.96
CA PRO A 416 1.06 -32.69 6.55
C PRO A 416 0.68 -32.76 8.04
N LEU A 417 1.23 -31.83 8.82
CA LEU A 417 1.03 -31.72 10.25
C LEU A 417 -0.42 -31.31 10.58
N SER A 418 -0.96 -31.79 11.67
CA SER A 418 -2.24 -31.31 12.20
C SER A 418 -2.03 -30.08 13.08
N ASP A 419 -3.07 -29.23 13.22
CA ASP A 419 -3.02 -28.05 14.10
C ASP A 419 -2.67 -28.44 15.56
N SER A 420 -3.04 -29.66 16.00
CA SER A 420 -2.63 -30.20 17.31
C SER A 420 -1.13 -30.49 17.38
N LYS A 421 -0.57 -31.07 16.30
CA LYS A 421 0.86 -31.39 16.24
C LYS A 421 1.74 -30.15 16.14
N ILE A 422 1.26 -29.11 15.43
CA ILE A 422 1.90 -27.80 15.40
C ILE A 422 1.88 -27.15 16.80
N ALA A 423 0.78 -27.26 17.53
CA ALA A 423 0.69 -26.79 18.91
C ALA A 423 1.68 -27.52 19.85
N GLU A 424 1.85 -28.84 19.68
CA GLU A 424 2.83 -29.64 20.44
C GLU A 424 4.29 -29.20 20.13
N ILE A 425 4.61 -28.95 18.87
CA ILE A 425 5.94 -28.45 18.47
C ILE A 425 6.20 -27.08 19.10
N LEU A 426 5.25 -26.15 19.01
CA LEU A 426 5.37 -24.82 19.62
C LEU A 426 5.50 -24.91 21.14
N SER A 427 4.77 -25.84 21.78
CA SER A 427 4.89 -26.08 23.23
C SER A 427 6.27 -26.63 23.60
N SER A 428 6.88 -27.49 22.77
CA SER A 428 8.25 -27.97 22.98
C SER A 428 9.32 -26.88 22.79
N GLU A 429 9.00 -25.83 22.04
CA GLU A 429 9.82 -24.62 21.85
C GLU A 429 9.57 -23.58 22.97
N GLY A 430 8.74 -23.88 23.97
CA GLY A 430 8.45 -23.03 25.12
C GLY A 430 7.28 -22.06 24.90
N VAL A 431 6.49 -22.21 23.83
CA VAL A 431 5.35 -21.34 23.52
C VAL A 431 4.04 -22.10 23.71
N GLU A 432 3.36 -21.91 24.83
CA GLU A 432 2.09 -22.59 25.12
C GLU A 432 0.93 -21.94 24.35
N ILE A 433 0.46 -22.62 23.32
CA ILE A 433 -0.66 -22.14 22.48
C ILE A 433 -1.71 -23.24 22.29
N ALA A 434 -2.97 -22.86 22.46
CA ALA A 434 -4.08 -23.77 22.23
C ALA A 434 -4.24 -24.11 20.73
N ARG A 435 -4.63 -25.37 20.42
CA ARG A 435 -4.94 -25.80 19.04
C ARG A 435 -5.87 -24.85 18.28
N ARG A 436 -6.87 -24.26 18.97
CA ARG A 436 -7.82 -23.32 18.33
C ARG A 436 -7.14 -22.03 17.86
N THR A 437 -6.15 -21.55 18.62
CA THR A 437 -5.37 -20.36 18.26
C THR A 437 -4.45 -20.65 17.06
N VAL A 438 -3.83 -21.85 17.01
CA VAL A 438 -3.03 -22.28 15.86
C VAL A 438 -3.90 -22.34 14.60
N ALA A 439 -5.11 -22.91 14.68
CA ALA A 439 -6.05 -22.95 13.56
C ALA A 439 -6.43 -21.55 13.08
N LYS A 440 -6.73 -20.61 14.00
CA LYS A 440 -7.04 -19.22 13.71
C LYS A 440 -5.86 -18.54 13.00
N TYR A 441 -4.63 -18.67 13.50
CA TYR A 441 -3.44 -18.06 12.88
C TYR A 441 -3.13 -18.63 11.51
N ARG A 442 -3.30 -19.95 11.34
CA ARG A 442 -3.16 -20.58 10.03
C ARG A 442 -4.17 -20.03 9.03
N GLU A 443 -5.43 -19.82 9.43
CA GLU A 443 -6.47 -19.21 8.59
C GLU A 443 -6.17 -17.75 8.25
N GLU A 444 -5.69 -16.96 9.21
CA GLU A 444 -5.25 -15.58 9.00
C GLU A 444 -4.05 -15.48 8.03
N LEU A 445 -3.20 -16.50 7.98
CA LEU A 445 -2.11 -16.64 7.03
C LEU A 445 -2.56 -17.17 5.65
N GLY A 446 -3.85 -17.48 5.47
CA GLY A 446 -4.38 -18.05 4.23
C GLY A 446 -3.96 -19.49 3.95
N ILE A 447 -3.40 -20.20 4.95
CA ILE A 447 -2.90 -21.57 4.80
C ILE A 447 -4.03 -22.57 4.96
N ALA A 448 -4.17 -23.48 4.00
CA ALA A 448 -5.22 -24.50 3.98
C ALA A 448 -5.09 -25.51 5.13
N PRO A 449 -6.20 -26.11 5.64
CA PRO A 449 -6.16 -27.16 6.66
C PRO A 449 -5.43 -28.41 6.16
N LYS A 450 -4.97 -29.28 7.10
CA LYS A 450 -4.22 -30.51 6.84
C LYS A 450 -4.76 -31.33 5.65
N ASN A 451 -6.09 -31.51 5.60
CA ASN A 451 -6.74 -32.33 4.59
C ASN A 451 -6.58 -31.77 3.16
N LEU A 452 -6.49 -30.44 3.02
CA LEU A 452 -6.31 -29.76 1.74
C LEU A 452 -4.83 -29.57 1.37
N ARG A 453 -3.91 -29.69 2.32
CA ARG A 453 -2.46 -29.60 2.07
C ARG A 453 -1.83 -30.94 1.69
N LYS A 454 -2.51 -32.05 1.96
CA LYS A 454 -2.01 -33.38 1.61
C LYS A 454 -1.92 -33.54 0.10
N ARG A 455 -0.73 -33.79 -0.42
CA ARG A 455 -0.49 -34.24 -1.81
C ARG A 455 -0.31 -35.77 -1.78
N PHE A 456 -0.98 -36.44 -2.70
CA PHE A 456 -0.92 -37.90 -2.81
C PHE A 456 0.30 -38.34 -3.62
#